data_2b710de3ce7b1daf2da2cee127f69dd0
#
_entry.id   2b710de3ce7b1daf2da2cee127f69dd0
#
_cell.length_a   1.000
_cell.length_b   1.000
_cell.length_c   1.000
_cell.angle_alpha   90.00
_cell.angle_beta   90.00
_cell.angle_gamma   90.00
#
_symmetry.space_group_name_H-M   'P 1'
#
loop_
_entity.id
_entity.type
_entity.pdbx_description
1 polymer ?
#
loop_
_entity_poly.entity_id
_entity_poly.type
_entity_poly.pdbx_seq_one_letter_code
_entity_poly.pdbx_strand_id
1 'polypeptide(L)'
;MTHRKPKPRLVSRRTALACTGGGLIATALGAAVDFSRDPGTGRAETQDEGGAGPPAETTPERGQAWMPDVTHRPLAVNFTPGGIREMRGLVLHVQEGENSLHDRFSDPAVECSSHFWVSQSGEIEQYVSAHDRAWAQGAGNPSWLSVETSGFATRPLTAQQVDAVARIYAWGMAQHGWPLEPASTPLGQGFGIHSMGGRDWGGHSCPGPLRSAQTGAILSAVRVRFPR
;
A
#
# COMPACT_ATOMS: atom_id res chain seq x y z
N MET A 1 -51.97 23.95 28.81
CA MET A 1 -51.50 22.75 28.05
C MET A 1 -50.58 23.23 26.94
N THR A 2 -49.30 23.17 27.17
CA THR A 2 -48.25 23.66 26.23
C THR A 2 -47.67 22.46 25.46
N HIS A 3 -47.97 22.37 24.19
CA HIS A 3 -47.43 21.36 23.29
C HIS A 3 -45.93 21.65 23.02
N ARG A 4 -45.03 20.81 23.56
CA ARG A 4 -43.62 20.76 23.25
C ARG A 4 -43.40 20.06 21.89
N LYS A 5 -42.96 20.78 20.87
CA LYS A 5 -42.50 20.18 19.59
C LYS A 5 -41.24 19.31 19.82
N PRO A 6 -41.15 18.12 19.23
CA PRO A 6 -39.95 17.30 19.33
C PRO A 6 -38.78 17.93 18.54
N LYS A 7 -37.59 17.91 19.14
CA LYS A 7 -36.33 18.34 18.49
C LYS A 7 -35.98 17.34 17.38
N PRO A 8 -35.49 17.80 16.22
CA PRO A 8 -35.01 16.94 15.17
C PRO A 8 -33.74 16.17 15.66
N ARG A 9 -33.72 14.85 15.49
CA ARG A 9 -32.56 14.01 15.69
C ARG A 9 -31.53 14.39 14.63
N LEU A 10 -30.37 14.86 15.05
CA LEU A 10 -29.18 14.96 14.20
C LEU A 10 -28.80 13.53 13.77
N VAL A 11 -29.05 13.20 12.51
CA VAL A 11 -28.49 12.03 11.85
C VAL A 11 -27.01 12.33 11.68
N SER A 12 -26.17 11.68 12.48
CA SER A 12 -24.72 11.65 12.29
C SER A 12 -24.44 11.11 10.87
N ARG A 13 -24.02 11.99 9.98
CA ARG A 13 -23.43 11.58 8.70
C ARG A 13 -22.11 10.87 9.04
N ARG A 14 -22.15 9.55 9.13
CA ARG A 14 -20.96 8.73 9.11
C ARG A 14 -20.32 8.97 7.74
N THR A 15 -19.28 9.78 7.71
CA THR A 15 -18.42 9.93 6.54
C THR A 15 -17.74 8.58 6.36
N ALA A 16 -18.25 7.78 5.43
CA ALA A 16 -17.61 6.52 5.07
C ALA A 16 -16.31 6.87 4.35
N LEU A 17 -15.19 6.50 4.95
CA LEU A 17 -13.92 6.37 4.24
C LEU A 17 -14.15 5.34 3.13
N ALA A 18 -14.29 5.80 1.90
CA ALA A 18 -14.64 4.93 0.78
C ALA A 18 -13.39 4.21 0.27
N CYS A 19 -13.05 3.10 0.92
CA CYS A 19 -12.15 2.11 0.34
C CYS A 19 -12.97 1.29 -0.67
N THR A 20 -13.16 1.78 -1.89
CA THR A 20 -13.86 1.03 -2.96
C THR A 20 -12.86 0.10 -3.65
N GLY A 21 -12.63 -1.06 -3.04
CA GLY A 21 -12.01 -2.20 -3.71
C GLY A 21 -13.08 -2.98 -4.47
N GLY A 22 -13.33 -2.64 -5.74
CA GLY A 22 -14.17 -3.43 -6.64
C GLY A 22 -13.49 -4.77 -6.94
N GLY A 23 -13.86 -5.84 -6.24
CA GLY A 23 -13.49 -7.21 -6.59
C GLY A 23 -14.29 -7.68 -7.79
N LEU A 24 -13.71 -7.68 -8.98
CA LEU A 24 -14.23 -8.45 -10.12
C LEU A 24 -13.95 -9.94 -9.84
N ILE A 25 -15.00 -10.67 -9.49
CA ILE A 25 -14.97 -12.14 -9.46
C ILE A 25 -15.00 -12.60 -10.93
N ALA A 26 -13.85 -12.96 -11.46
CA ALA A 26 -13.76 -13.69 -12.72
C ALA A 26 -14.01 -15.18 -12.41
N THR A 27 -15.20 -15.67 -12.73
CA THR A 27 -15.50 -17.10 -12.78
C THR A 27 -14.81 -17.71 -14.01
N ALA A 28 -13.66 -18.36 -13.78
CA ALA A 28 -13.04 -19.20 -14.79
C ALA A 28 -13.73 -20.57 -14.81
N LEU A 29 -14.47 -20.88 -15.88
CA LEU A 29 -14.89 -22.23 -16.18
C LEU A 29 -13.65 -23.07 -16.53
N GLY A 30 -13.40 -24.10 -15.72
CA GLY A 30 -12.37 -25.08 -15.98
C GLY A 30 -12.79 -26.04 -17.10
N ALA A 31 -11.95 -26.14 -18.13
CA ALA A 31 -11.96 -27.26 -19.06
C ALA A 31 -10.91 -28.27 -18.59
N ALA A 32 -11.37 -29.43 -18.16
CA ALA A 32 -10.54 -30.59 -17.88
C ALA A 32 -10.05 -31.19 -19.20
N VAL A 33 -8.75 -31.34 -19.37
CA VAL A 33 -8.16 -32.13 -20.45
C VAL A 33 -7.54 -33.36 -19.81
N ASP A 34 -8.11 -34.49 -20.18
CA ASP A 34 -7.67 -35.85 -19.81
C ASP A 34 -6.44 -36.21 -20.64
N PHE A 35 -5.34 -36.61 -20.01
CA PHE A 35 -4.18 -37.17 -20.68
C PHE A 35 -4.00 -38.61 -20.25
N SER A 36 -4.46 -39.50 -21.11
CA SER A 36 -4.28 -40.97 -21.02
C SER A 36 -2.82 -41.34 -21.20
N ARG A 37 -2.43 -42.33 -20.39
CA ARG A 37 -1.15 -43.03 -20.38
C ARG A 37 -0.87 -43.76 -21.68
N ASP A 38 0.41 -43.81 -22.04
CA ASP A 38 0.97 -44.97 -22.73
C ASP A 38 2.41 -45.28 -22.24
N PRO A 39 2.76 -46.55 -21.96
CA PRO A 39 4.05 -46.93 -21.41
C PRO A 39 4.95 -47.52 -22.52
N GLY A 40 6.14 -46.94 -22.69
CA GLY A 40 7.14 -47.46 -23.65
C GLY A 40 8.55 -47.46 -23.06
N THR A 41 9.05 -48.66 -22.85
CA THR A 41 10.38 -49.08 -22.44
C THR A 41 11.49 -48.58 -23.36
N GLY A 42 12.68 -48.24 -22.76
CA GLY A 42 13.91 -48.03 -23.53
C GLY A 42 15.07 -47.49 -22.70
N ARG A 43 15.89 -48.43 -22.20
CA ARG A 43 17.16 -48.23 -21.52
C ARG A 43 18.23 -47.79 -22.51
N ALA A 44 18.98 -46.73 -22.19
CA ALA A 44 20.39 -46.55 -22.58
C ALA A 44 21.10 -45.54 -21.67
N GLU A 45 22.10 -46.04 -20.96
CA GLU A 45 23.10 -45.25 -20.26
C GLU A 45 24.04 -44.60 -21.28
N THR A 46 24.32 -43.32 -21.15
CA THR A 46 25.59 -42.72 -21.55
C THR A 46 25.96 -41.59 -20.59
N GLN A 47 27.24 -41.59 -20.25
CA GLN A 47 27.94 -40.83 -19.26
C GLN A 47 28.09 -39.36 -19.67
N ASP A 48 28.06 -38.50 -18.65
CA ASP A 48 28.94 -37.42 -18.28
C ASP A 48 29.52 -36.54 -19.40
N GLU A 49 29.02 -35.30 -19.48
CA GLU A 49 29.82 -34.14 -19.82
C GLU A 49 29.34 -32.96 -18.94
N GLY A 50 30.24 -32.45 -18.07
CA GLY A 50 29.97 -31.33 -17.18
C GLY A 50 29.78 -30.04 -17.95
N GLY A 51 28.53 -29.73 -18.30
CA GLY A 51 28.10 -28.40 -18.75
C GLY A 51 27.85 -27.53 -17.56
N ALA A 52 28.68 -26.52 -17.31
CA ALA A 52 28.35 -25.45 -16.40
C ALA A 52 27.02 -24.84 -16.86
N GLY A 53 25.96 -25.03 -16.07
CA GLY A 53 24.67 -24.39 -16.30
C GLY A 53 24.86 -22.87 -16.35
N PRO A 54 23.99 -22.14 -17.09
CA PRO A 54 24.04 -20.71 -17.10
C PRO A 54 24.00 -20.19 -15.66
N PRO A 55 24.76 -19.11 -15.33
CA PRO A 55 24.76 -18.56 -13.98
C PRO A 55 23.31 -18.28 -13.60
N ALA A 56 22.91 -18.78 -12.42
CA ALA A 56 21.58 -18.52 -11.86
C ALA A 56 21.38 -17.00 -11.91
N GLU A 57 20.36 -16.55 -12.63
CA GLU A 57 19.93 -15.16 -12.57
C GLU A 57 19.67 -14.87 -11.09
N THR A 58 20.55 -14.05 -10.48
CA THR A 58 20.33 -13.57 -9.13
C THR A 58 19.08 -12.71 -9.16
N THR A 59 17.97 -13.30 -8.75
CA THR A 59 16.75 -12.52 -8.45
C THR A 59 17.18 -11.38 -7.54
N PRO A 60 16.92 -10.11 -7.89
CA PRO A 60 17.30 -8.98 -7.05
C PRO A 60 16.82 -9.26 -5.63
N GLU A 61 17.75 -9.19 -4.67
CA GLU A 61 17.44 -9.43 -3.28
C GLU A 61 16.32 -8.46 -2.88
N ARG A 62 15.13 -8.98 -2.52
CA ARG A 62 14.03 -8.14 -2.10
C ARG A 62 14.45 -7.43 -0.82
N GLY A 63 14.35 -6.11 -0.79
CA GLY A 63 14.64 -5.33 0.40
C GLY A 63 13.80 -5.80 1.61
N GLN A 64 14.03 -5.20 2.77
CA GLN A 64 13.34 -5.58 4.01
C GLN A 64 11.82 -5.44 3.87
N ALA A 65 11.09 -6.44 4.34
CA ALA A 65 9.61 -6.44 4.34
C ALA A 65 9.02 -5.55 5.43
N TRP A 66 9.73 -5.38 6.54
CA TRP A 66 9.31 -4.64 7.71
C TRP A 66 10.32 -3.56 8.04
N MET A 67 9.82 -2.32 8.21
CA MET A 67 10.64 -1.18 8.59
C MET A 67 11.11 -1.34 10.05
N PRO A 68 12.42 -1.20 10.35
CA PRO A 68 12.90 -1.23 11.74
C PRO A 68 12.44 0.01 12.52
N ASP A 69 12.49 -0.09 13.83
CA ASP A 69 12.22 1.00 14.78
C ASP A 69 10.84 1.67 14.61
N VAL A 70 9.83 0.88 14.25
CA VAL A 70 8.40 1.25 14.21
C VAL A 70 7.55 0.20 14.89
N THR A 71 6.31 0.54 15.22
CA THR A 71 5.38 -0.43 15.82
C THR A 71 4.83 -1.37 14.74
N HIS A 72 5.13 -2.65 14.84
CA HIS A 72 4.56 -3.66 13.94
C HIS A 72 3.24 -4.19 14.50
N ARG A 73 2.18 -4.06 13.73
CA ARG A 73 0.83 -4.57 14.02
C ARG A 73 0.28 -5.31 12.79
N PRO A 74 0.83 -6.51 12.47
CA PRO A 74 0.47 -7.20 11.24
C PRO A 74 -1.02 -7.55 11.20
N LEU A 75 -1.64 -7.32 10.05
CA LEU A 75 -3.01 -7.73 9.76
C LEU A 75 -3.04 -9.22 9.39
N ALA A 76 -4.16 -9.89 9.73
CA ALA A 76 -4.44 -11.25 9.29
C ALA A 76 -5.33 -11.29 8.03
N VAL A 77 -5.97 -10.16 7.68
CA VAL A 77 -6.97 -10.03 6.59
C VAL A 77 -6.76 -8.72 5.81
N ASN A 78 -7.53 -8.51 4.76
CA ASN A 78 -7.59 -7.27 3.96
C ASN A 78 -6.27 -6.92 3.24
N PHE A 79 -5.48 -7.91 2.88
CA PHE A 79 -4.30 -7.78 2.02
C PHE A 79 -4.12 -9.03 1.15
N THR A 80 -3.21 -8.98 0.19
CA THR A 80 -2.89 -10.12 -0.67
C THR A 80 -1.43 -10.52 -0.47
N PRO A 81 -1.15 -11.71 0.10
CA PRO A 81 0.22 -12.19 0.29
C PRO A 81 0.99 -12.25 -1.03
N GLY A 82 2.24 -11.76 -1.03
CA GLY A 82 3.12 -11.75 -2.21
C GLY A 82 2.58 -10.95 -3.40
N GLY A 83 1.58 -10.10 -3.19
CA GLY A 83 0.83 -9.43 -4.25
C GLY A 83 1.47 -8.15 -4.80
N ILE A 84 2.60 -7.71 -4.28
CA ILE A 84 3.40 -6.61 -4.84
C ILE A 84 4.21 -7.16 -6.02
N ARG A 85 4.04 -6.55 -7.19
CA ARG A 85 4.74 -6.90 -8.43
C ARG A 85 5.87 -5.95 -8.75
N GLU A 86 5.69 -4.68 -8.43
CA GLU A 86 6.63 -3.59 -8.65
C GLU A 86 6.73 -2.74 -7.39
N MET A 87 7.83 -2.04 -7.22
CA MET A 87 8.07 -1.15 -6.08
C MET A 87 8.30 0.26 -6.60
N ARG A 88 7.20 0.93 -7.04
CA ARG A 88 7.29 2.25 -7.67
C ARG A 88 7.51 3.38 -6.67
N GLY A 89 7.04 3.22 -5.44
CA GLY A 89 7.15 4.27 -4.41
C GLY A 89 6.11 4.17 -3.32
N LEU A 90 5.88 5.29 -2.65
CA LEU A 90 4.95 5.44 -1.54
C LEU A 90 3.82 6.41 -1.91
N VAL A 91 2.57 6.02 -1.64
CA VAL A 91 1.38 6.85 -1.85
C VAL A 91 0.89 7.41 -0.52
N LEU A 92 0.74 8.72 -0.46
CA LEU A 92 0.20 9.45 0.69
C LEU A 92 -1.33 9.45 0.66
N HIS A 93 -1.92 9.07 1.79
CA HIS A 93 -3.36 9.12 2.05
C HIS A 93 -3.71 9.95 3.27
N VAL A 94 -5.00 10.28 3.42
CA VAL A 94 -5.60 10.85 4.61
C VAL A 94 -6.71 9.93 5.11
N GLN A 95 -6.66 9.63 6.39
CA GLN A 95 -7.55 8.68 7.06
C GLN A 95 -8.99 9.18 7.24
N GLU A 96 -9.22 10.52 7.27
CA GLU A 96 -10.49 11.14 7.68
C GLU A 96 -10.94 10.70 9.09
N GLY A 97 -9.96 10.61 10.00
CA GLY A 97 -10.12 10.20 11.40
C GLY A 97 -8.81 10.36 12.18
N GLU A 98 -8.80 10.07 13.48
CA GLU A 98 -7.67 10.38 14.37
C GLU A 98 -7.06 9.15 15.06
N ASN A 99 -7.78 8.05 15.20
CA ASN A 99 -7.31 6.84 15.89
C ASN A 99 -6.53 5.91 14.94
N SER A 100 -5.70 5.03 15.50
CA SER A 100 -5.07 3.94 14.75
C SER A 100 -6.10 3.19 13.88
N LEU A 101 -5.70 2.81 12.68
CA LEU A 101 -6.55 2.08 11.75
C LEU A 101 -6.49 0.56 11.92
N HIS A 102 -5.63 0.06 12.81
CA HIS A 102 -5.43 -1.38 12.97
C HIS A 102 -6.74 -2.15 13.21
N ASP A 103 -7.55 -1.70 14.18
CA ASP A 103 -8.78 -2.42 14.54
C ASP A 103 -9.81 -2.37 13.40
N ARG A 104 -9.88 -1.24 12.67
CA ARG A 104 -10.72 -1.12 11.48
C ARG A 104 -10.25 -2.08 10.37
N PHE A 105 -8.97 -2.13 10.08
CA PHE A 105 -8.41 -2.97 9.04
C PHE A 105 -8.38 -4.46 9.41
N SER A 106 -8.54 -4.79 10.69
CA SER A 106 -8.67 -6.16 11.18
C SER A 106 -10.09 -6.74 11.01
N ASP A 107 -11.08 -5.91 10.67
CA ASP A 107 -12.42 -6.37 10.34
C ASP A 107 -12.47 -6.80 8.87
N PRO A 108 -12.72 -8.10 8.56
CA PRO A 108 -12.76 -8.58 7.17
C PRO A 108 -13.85 -7.92 6.32
N ALA A 109 -14.90 -7.36 6.93
CA ALA A 109 -15.97 -6.67 6.20
C ALA A 109 -15.56 -5.28 5.69
N VAL A 110 -14.41 -4.77 6.11
CA VAL A 110 -13.92 -3.43 5.71
C VAL A 110 -13.28 -3.46 4.32
N GLU A 111 -12.70 -4.59 3.91
CA GLU A 111 -12.11 -4.83 2.59
C GLU A 111 -11.11 -3.74 2.14
N CYS A 112 -10.41 -3.14 3.09
CA CYS A 112 -9.32 -2.19 2.81
C CYS A 112 -8.21 -2.23 3.87
N SER A 113 -7.02 -1.74 3.49
CA SER A 113 -5.86 -1.64 4.37
C SER A 113 -4.84 -0.66 3.82
N SER A 114 -3.79 -0.38 4.59
CA SER A 114 -2.58 0.29 4.14
C SER A 114 -1.33 -0.43 4.67
N HIS A 115 -0.16 -0.16 4.10
CA HIS A 115 1.08 -0.69 4.62
C HIS A 115 1.46 0.00 5.93
N PHE A 116 1.32 1.31 5.97
CA PHE A 116 1.69 2.14 7.11
C PHE A 116 0.53 3.04 7.55
N TRP A 117 0.55 3.41 8.81
CA TRP A 117 -0.24 4.47 9.39
C TRP A 117 0.66 5.39 10.22
N VAL A 118 0.36 6.70 10.19
CA VAL A 118 1.10 7.72 10.95
C VAL A 118 0.15 8.54 11.78
N SER A 119 0.38 8.58 13.11
CA SER A 119 -0.38 9.42 14.05
C SER A 119 -0.08 10.90 13.86
N GLN A 120 -0.86 11.80 14.46
CA GLN A 120 -0.57 13.25 14.47
C GLN A 120 0.73 13.59 15.21
N SER A 121 1.15 12.78 16.17
CA SER A 121 2.41 12.88 16.90
C SER A 121 3.61 12.27 16.17
N GLY A 122 3.40 11.65 15.00
CA GLY A 122 4.47 11.05 14.20
C GLY A 122 4.82 9.60 14.56
N GLU A 123 4.01 8.94 15.37
CA GLU A 123 4.14 7.49 15.61
C GLU A 123 3.82 6.75 14.31
N ILE A 124 4.63 5.74 14.00
CA ILE A 124 4.48 4.93 12.80
C ILE A 124 4.03 3.52 13.22
N GLU A 125 2.93 3.07 12.65
CA GLU A 125 2.53 1.66 12.69
C GLU A 125 2.68 1.05 11.30
N GLN A 126 3.21 -0.18 11.21
CA GLN A 126 3.22 -0.96 9.98
C GLN A 126 2.26 -2.15 10.12
N TYR A 127 1.34 -2.28 9.17
CA TYR A 127 0.25 -3.26 9.18
C TYR A 127 0.44 -4.39 8.16
N VAL A 128 1.00 -4.06 6.99
CA VAL A 128 1.20 -5.01 5.89
C VAL A 128 2.68 -5.02 5.53
N SER A 129 3.22 -6.21 5.31
CA SER A 129 4.57 -6.40 4.79
C SER A 129 4.76 -5.64 3.47
N ALA A 130 5.91 -5.02 3.24
CA ALA A 130 6.20 -4.36 1.98
C ALA A 130 6.24 -5.32 0.78
N HIS A 131 6.31 -6.63 1.01
CA HIS A 131 6.24 -7.65 -0.05
C HIS A 131 4.82 -8.09 -0.36
N ASP A 132 3.86 -7.70 0.47
CA ASP A 132 2.45 -8.03 0.32
C ASP A 132 1.69 -6.81 -0.23
N ARG A 133 0.54 -7.05 -0.83
CA ARG A 133 -0.29 -6.00 -1.42
C ARG A 133 -1.37 -5.55 -0.44
N ALA A 134 -1.23 -4.36 0.13
CA ALA A 134 -2.33 -3.70 0.83
C ALA A 134 -3.45 -3.29 -0.15
N TRP A 135 -4.65 -3.12 0.36
CA TRP A 135 -5.82 -2.73 -0.43
C TRP A 135 -6.17 -1.25 -0.16
N ALA A 136 -5.36 -0.33 -0.71
CA ALA A 136 -5.42 1.11 -0.42
C ALA A 136 -5.88 1.99 -1.60
N GLN A 137 -5.44 1.65 -2.82
CA GLN A 137 -5.57 2.53 -4.00
C GLN A 137 -5.92 1.77 -5.29
N GLY A 138 -6.85 0.82 -5.23
CA GLY A 138 -7.41 0.15 -6.42
C GLY A 138 -6.34 -0.46 -7.33
N ALA A 139 -6.30 -0.04 -8.60
CA ALA A 139 -5.35 -0.55 -9.58
C ALA A 139 -3.87 -0.26 -9.24
N GLY A 140 -3.60 0.67 -8.32
CA GLY A 140 -2.25 0.96 -7.84
C GLY A 140 -1.71 -0.02 -6.81
N ASN A 141 -2.58 -0.81 -6.17
CA ASN A 141 -2.19 -1.72 -5.09
C ASN A 141 -1.03 -2.68 -5.44
N PRO A 142 -0.90 -3.23 -6.66
CA PRO A 142 0.20 -4.14 -6.99
C PRO A 142 1.57 -3.46 -7.15
N SER A 143 1.63 -2.14 -7.21
CA SER A 143 2.85 -1.42 -7.62
C SER A 143 3.29 -0.34 -6.64
N TRP A 144 2.51 -0.05 -5.62
CA TRP A 144 2.78 1.05 -4.69
C TRP A 144 2.55 0.64 -3.25
N LEU A 145 3.46 1.04 -2.38
CA LEU A 145 3.17 1.05 -0.94
C LEU A 145 2.26 2.23 -0.60
N SER A 146 1.61 2.16 0.54
CA SER A 146 0.64 3.17 1.00
C SER A 146 0.89 3.58 2.45
N VAL A 147 0.70 4.85 2.75
CA VAL A 147 0.69 5.38 4.11
C VAL A 147 -0.56 6.20 4.38
N GLU A 148 -1.36 5.77 5.34
CA GLU A 148 -2.46 6.57 5.89
C GLU A 148 -1.95 7.54 6.93
N THR A 149 -2.42 8.77 6.89
CA THR A 149 -2.06 9.79 7.88
C THR A 149 -3.28 10.23 8.66
N SER A 150 -3.19 10.18 9.98
CA SER A 150 -4.23 10.59 10.92
C SER A 150 -4.65 12.07 10.69
N GLY A 151 -5.93 12.36 10.92
CA GLY A 151 -6.55 13.67 10.75
C GLY A 151 -7.43 13.74 9.51
N PHE A 152 -7.64 14.96 9.01
CA PHE A 152 -8.64 15.26 7.97
C PHE A 152 -8.01 16.03 6.80
N ALA A 153 -8.55 15.88 5.58
CA ALA A 153 -8.08 16.56 4.37
C ALA A 153 -8.17 18.09 4.45
N THR A 154 -9.00 18.62 5.36
CA THR A 154 -9.15 20.04 5.64
C THR A 154 -8.01 20.62 6.50
N ARG A 155 -7.07 19.80 6.95
CA ARG A 155 -5.90 20.20 7.74
C ARG A 155 -4.62 19.70 7.10
N PRO A 156 -3.52 20.50 7.14
CA PRO A 156 -2.21 20.03 6.69
C PRO A 156 -1.70 18.91 7.61
N LEU A 157 -0.68 18.19 7.16
CA LEU A 157 0.12 17.33 8.04
C LEU A 157 0.81 18.16 9.12
N THR A 158 0.92 17.60 10.32
CA THR A 158 1.78 18.15 11.35
C THR A 158 3.26 18.03 10.96
N ALA A 159 4.15 18.78 11.60
CA ALA A 159 5.59 18.65 11.36
C ALA A 159 6.08 17.24 11.69
N GLN A 160 5.52 16.61 12.73
CA GLN A 160 5.82 15.24 13.13
C GLN A 160 5.36 14.22 12.08
N GLN A 161 4.19 14.42 11.46
CA GLN A 161 3.73 13.58 10.35
C GLN A 161 4.61 13.72 9.11
N VAL A 162 5.01 14.94 8.75
CA VAL A 162 5.95 15.19 7.65
C VAL A 162 7.26 14.42 7.88
N ASP A 163 7.78 14.47 9.09
CA ASP A 163 9.01 13.76 9.47
C ASP A 163 8.84 12.23 9.42
N ALA A 164 7.75 11.72 9.98
CA ALA A 164 7.46 10.28 9.99
C ALA A 164 7.27 9.73 8.57
N VAL A 165 6.53 10.42 7.70
CA VAL A 165 6.36 10.04 6.29
C VAL A 165 7.71 10.10 5.55
N ALA A 166 8.56 11.10 5.84
CA ALA A 166 9.91 11.19 5.28
C ALA A 166 10.79 10.01 5.72
N ARG A 167 10.66 9.52 6.98
CA ARG A 167 11.36 8.32 7.46
C ARG A 167 10.93 7.06 6.71
N ILE A 168 9.62 6.86 6.51
CA ILE A 168 9.10 5.73 5.73
C ILE A 168 9.64 5.80 4.31
N TYR A 169 9.60 6.99 3.69
CA TYR A 169 10.06 7.16 2.33
C TYR A 169 11.56 6.92 2.18
N ALA A 170 12.39 7.42 3.10
CA ALA A 170 13.84 7.18 3.12
C ALA A 170 14.18 5.69 3.27
N TRP A 171 13.45 4.98 4.14
CA TRP A 171 13.57 3.53 4.26
C TRP A 171 13.23 2.84 2.94
N GLY A 172 12.14 3.22 2.29
CA GLY A 172 11.76 2.67 0.99
C GLY A 172 12.78 2.95 -0.11
N MET A 173 13.39 4.15 -0.13
CA MET A 173 14.49 4.47 -1.03
C MET A 173 15.70 3.55 -0.82
N ALA A 174 16.08 3.28 0.43
CA ALA A 174 17.19 2.41 0.77
C ALA A 174 16.92 0.93 0.44
N GLN A 175 15.67 0.46 0.64
CA GLN A 175 15.30 -0.94 0.47
C GLN A 175 14.85 -1.30 -0.96
N HIS A 176 14.27 -0.34 -1.69
CA HIS A 176 13.60 -0.59 -2.96
C HIS A 176 14.09 0.31 -4.09
N GLY A 177 15.07 1.16 -3.83
CA GLY A 177 15.69 2.00 -4.85
C GLY A 177 14.80 3.14 -5.38
N TRP A 178 13.81 3.60 -4.60
CA TRP A 178 12.94 4.69 -5.05
C TRP A 178 13.71 5.98 -5.31
N PRO A 179 13.38 6.74 -6.37
CA PRO A 179 13.98 8.03 -6.63
C PRO A 179 13.50 9.09 -5.62
N LEU A 180 14.32 10.07 -5.30
CA LEU A 180 13.95 11.20 -4.43
C LEU A 180 13.25 12.29 -5.24
N GLU A 181 12.06 11.97 -5.74
CA GLU A 181 11.24 12.87 -6.58
C GLU A 181 9.74 12.62 -6.39
N PRO A 182 8.89 13.59 -6.73
CA PRO A 182 7.45 13.37 -6.75
C PRO A 182 7.04 12.54 -7.96
N ALA A 183 6.12 11.58 -7.75
CA ALA A 183 5.43 10.90 -8.83
C ALA A 183 4.17 11.71 -9.23
N SER A 184 3.99 11.96 -10.52
CA SER A 184 2.85 12.68 -11.06
C SER A 184 1.81 11.76 -11.74
N THR A 185 2.16 10.50 -11.96
CA THR A 185 1.28 9.50 -12.62
C THR A 185 1.43 8.13 -11.97
N PRO A 186 0.40 7.25 -12.09
CA PRO A 186 0.45 5.88 -11.58
C PRO A 186 1.59 5.01 -12.16
N LEU A 187 2.09 5.35 -13.36
CA LEU A 187 3.17 4.64 -14.04
C LEU A 187 4.56 5.23 -13.73
N GLY A 188 4.62 6.36 -13.03
CA GLY A 188 5.86 6.95 -12.55
C GLY A 188 6.48 6.18 -11.39
N GLN A 189 7.55 6.75 -10.82
CA GLN A 189 8.18 6.28 -9.59
C GLN A 189 8.34 7.45 -8.63
N GLY A 190 8.48 7.18 -7.34
CA GLY A 190 8.74 8.22 -6.37
C GLY A 190 7.67 8.37 -5.29
N PHE A 191 7.49 9.61 -4.81
CA PHE A 191 6.49 9.94 -3.80
C PHE A 191 5.18 10.39 -4.46
N GLY A 192 4.14 9.60 -4.33
CA GLY A 192 2.84 9.84 -4.93
C GLY A 192 1.76 10.26 -3.94
N ILE A 193 0.62 10.69 -4.48
CA ILE A 193 -0.62 10.95 -3.74
C ILE A 193 -1.76 10.14 -4.35
N HIS A 194 -2.77 9.76 -3.55
CA HIS A 194 -3.86 8.90 -4.02
C HIS A 194 -4.60 9.46 -5.24
N SER A 195 -4.86 10.77 -5.26
CA SER A 195 -5.57 11.42 -6.36
C SER A 195 -4.88 11.35 -7.72
N MET A 196 -3.56 11.03 -7.79
CA MET A 196 -2.85 10.90 -9.06
C MET A 196 -3.35 9.73 -9.92
N GLY A 197 -3.97 8.72 -9.30
CA GLY A 197 -4.50 7.55 -9.99
C GLY A 197 -5.85 7.75 -10.65
N GLY A 198 -6.52 8.89 -10.44
CA GLY A 198 -7.82 9.17 -11.04
C GLY A 198 -8.85 8.07 -10.80
N ARG A 199 -9.63 7.75 -11.85
CA ARG A 199 -10.70 6.73 -11.75
C ARG A 199 -10.21 5.33 -11.43
N ASP A 200 -9.02 4.95 -11.91
CA ASP A 200 -8.45 3.61 -11.71
C ASP A 200 -8.06 3.35 -10.25
N TRP A 201 -7.88 4.43 -9.47
CA TRP A 201 -7.65 4.39 -8.05
C TRP A 201 -8.87 4.85 -7.23
N GLY A 202 -10.08 4.76 -7.80
CA GLY A 202 -11.33 5.06 -7.11
C GLY A 202 -11.82 6.51 -7.25
N GLY A 203 -11.12 7.40 -7.96
CA GLY A 203 -11.56 8.77 -8.23
C GLY A 203 -11.55 9.70 -7.02
N HIS A 204 -10.70 9.45 -6.03
CA HIS A 204 -10.63 10.20 -4.78
C HIS A 204 -9.81 11.50 -4.88
N SER A 205 -10.20 12.51 -4.08
CA SER A 205 -9.41 13.73 -3.87
C SER A 205 -8.35 13.59 -2.77
N CYS A 206 -8.22 12.39 -2.18
CA CYS A 206 -7.25 12.06 -1.14
C CYS A 206 -5.80 12.34 -1.61
N PRO A 207 -4.91 12.91 -0.78
CA PRO A 207 -5.09 13.31 0.63
C PRO A 207 -5.65 14.72 0.83
N GLY A 208 -6.15 15.36 -0.21
CA GLY A 208 -6.63 16.73 -0.22
C GLY A 208 -5.54 17.76 -0.53
N PRO A 209 -5.92 18.99 -0.94
CA PRO A 209 -4.96 19.97 -1.47
C PRO A 209 -3.93 20.42 -0.44
N LEU A 210 -4.31 20.56 0.84
CA LEU A 210 -3.39 21.02 1.88
C LEU A 210 -2.25 20.04 2.14
N ARG A 211 -2.54 18.72 2.13
CA ARG A 211 -1.54 17.65 2.32
C ARG A 211 -0.74 17.41 1.05
N SER A 212 -1.37 17.47 -0.11
CA SER A 212 -0.70 17.36 -1.41
C SER A 212 0.36 18.46 -1.59
N ALA A 213 0.07 19.69 -1.15
CA ALA A 213 1.02 20.80 -1.19
C ALA A 213 2.28 20.58 -0.33
N GLN A 214 2.25 19.63 0.61
CA GLN A 214 3.39 19.33 1.49
C GLN A 214 4.35 18.26 0.92
N THR A 215 4.10 17.73 -0.27
CA THR A 215 5.02 16.78 -0.95
C THR A 215 6.46 17.30 -0.99
N GLY A 216 6.66 18.57 -1.34
CA GLY A 216 7.97 19.20 -1.36
C GLY A 216 8.64 19.25 0.03
N ALA A 217 7.86 19.49 1.09
CA ALA A 217 8.36 19.51 2.46
C ALA A 217 8.81 18.10 2.91
N ILE A 218 8.04 17.05 2.58
CA ILE A 218 8.38 15.66 2.87
C ILE A 218 9.70 15.28 2.17
N LEU A 219 9.82 15.52 0.86
CA LEU A 219 11.03 15.22 0.10
C LEU A 219 12.25 16.03 0.57
N SER A 220 12.04 17.28 1.01
CA SER A 220 13.10 18.09 1.63
C SER A 220 13.54 17.52 2.98
N ALA A 221 12.62 17.05 3.80
CA ALA A 221 12.95 16.40 5.07
C ALA A 221 13.79 15.12 4.85
N VAL A 222 13.51 14.35 3.80
CA VAL A 222 14.34 13.19 3.40
C VAL A 222 15.78 13.64 3.07
N ARG A 223 15.96 14.68 2.25
CA ARG A 223 17.31 15.15 1.88
C ARG A 223 18.14 15.59 3.06
N VAL A 224 17.53 16.27 4.01
CA VAL A 224 18.24 16.83 5.18
C VAL A 224 18.57 15.76 6.21
N ARG A 225 17.66 14.82 6.46
CA ARG A 225 17.81 13.83 7.54
C ARG A 225 18.46 12.53 7.11
N PHE A 226 18.38 12.19 5.82
CA PHE A 226 18.89 10.96 5.24
C PHE A 226 19.73 11.27 3.98
N PRO A 227 20.84 11.99 4.13
CA PRO A 227 21.76 12.25 3.02
C PRO A 227 22.30 10.92 2.49
N ARG A 228 22.38 10.80 1.16
CA ARG A 228 22.96 9.64 0.48
C ARG A 228 24.47 9.68 0.54
#